data_b7b482a3d86d0b6a27a32615f04355d2
#
_entry.id   b7b482a3d86d0b6a27a32615f04355d2
#
_cell.length_a   1.000
_cell.length_b   1.000
_cell.length_c   1.000
_cell.angle_alpha   90.00
_cell.angle_beta   90.00
_cell.angle_gamma   90.00
#
_symmetry.space_group_name_H-M   'P 1'
#
loop_
_entity.id
_entity.type
_entity.pdbx_description
1 polymer ?
#
loop_
_entity_poly.entity_id
_entity_poly.type
_entity_poly.pdbx_seq_one_letter_code
_entity_poly.pdbx_strand_id
1 'polypeptide(L)'
;MASPAPPTPAVPSVYRFVFCWLEPLSILTGAIYAHFFQSTYLRLTHAASSPGVSVPISTSIVMSQLANLYLGLAFLEASLLRATADLQVWKTFLLGLLVADLGHLLTVLPLGTDIYWAFWRWNAIDLGNIPFVYFLAVTRICMLLGVGFQKEGVRSGSKTT
;
A
#
# COMPACT_ATOMS: atom_id res chain seq x y z
N MET A 1 -38.37 15.82 14.65
CA MET A 1 -37.52 15.91 13.45
C MET A 1 -36.07 15.70 13.90
N ALA A 2 -35.40 14.65 13.44
CA ALA A 2 -34.00 14.43 13.77
C ALA A 2 -33.14 15.47 13.06
N SER A 3 -32.20 16.09 13.78
CA SER A 3 -31.22 17.02 13.21
C SER A 3 -30.38 16.26 12.15
N PRO A 4 -30.15 16.86 10.97
CA PRO A 4 -29.29 16.20 9.97
C PRO A 4 -27.90 15.92 10.56
N ALA A 5 -27.40 14.69 10.35
CA ALA A 5 -26.07 14.32 10.80
C ALA A 5 -25.03 15.29 10.19
N PRO A 6 -24.00 15.67 10.96
CA PRO A 6 -22.94 16.53 10.43
C PRO A 6 -22.30 15.89 9.19
N PRO A 7 -21.94 16.69 8.18
CA PRO A 7 -21.30 16.16 6.97
C PRO A 7 -19.97 15.47 7.35
N THR A 8 -19.79 14.24 6.88
CA THR A 8 -18.52 13.51 7.07
C THR A 8 -17.39 14.28 6.37
N PRO A 9 -16.25 14.50 7.04
CA PRO A 9 -15.13 15.21 6.44
C PRO A 9 -14.64 14.47 5.18
N ALA A 10 -14.49 15.19 4.08
CA ALA A 10 -14.03 14.63 2.83
C ALA A 10 -12.59 14.15 2.96
N VAL A 11 -12.29 12.96 2.43
CA VAL A 11 -10.90 12.43 2.37
C VAL A 11 -10.03 13.36 1.54
N PRO A 12 -8.91 13.88 2.09
CA PRO A 12 -7.99 14.76 1.36
C PRO A 12 -7.49 14.16 0.05
N SER A 13 -7.31 15.01 -0.96
CA SER A 13 -6.95 14.59 -2.33
C SER A 13 -5.64 13.80 -2.41
N VAL A 14 -4.67 14.11 -1.54
CA VAL A 14 -3.39 13.39 -1.46
C VAL A 14 -3.60 11.90 -1.14
N TYR A 15 -4.45 11.57 -0.16
CA TYR A 15 -4.74 10.17 0.19
C TYR A 15 -5.52 9.47 -0.93
N ARG A 16 -6.47 10.18 -1.57
CA ARG A 16 -7.17 9.65 -2.73
C ARG A 16 -6.23 9.36 -3.90
N PHE A 17 -5.26 10.23 -4.16
CA PHE A 17 -4.25 10.00 -5.18
C PHE A 17 -3.37 8.80 -4.85
N VAL A 18 -2.84 8.72 -3.62
CA VAL A 18 -1.94 7.63 -3.23
C VAL A 18 -2.68 6.29 -3.27
N PHE A 19 -3.80 6.16 -2.56
CA PHE A 19 -4.46 4.87 -2.36
C PHE A 19 -5.43 4.46 -3.48
N CYS A 20 -5.94 5.39 -4.29
CA CYS A 20 -6.77 5.00 -5.43
C CYS A 20 -5.99 4.86 -6.75
N TRP A 21 -4.77 5.37 -6.85
CA TRP A 21 -4.02 5.37 -8.11
C TRP A 21 -2.59 4.87 -7.95
N LEU A 22 -1.77 5.54 -7.13
CA LEU A 22 -0.35 5.25 -7.06
C LEU A 22 -0.08 3.84 -6.54
N GLU A 23 -0.69 3.46 -5.44
CA GLU A 23 -0.51 2.15 -4.83
C GLU A 23 -1.08 1.02 -5.69
N PRO A 24 -2.34 1.05 -6.18
CA PRO A 24 -2.85 0.00 -7.06
C PRO A 24 -2.01 -0.21 -8.32
N LEU A 25 -1.47 0.87 -8.92
CA LEU A 25 -0.57 0.75 -10.07
C LEU A 25 0.76 0.10 -9.72
N SER A 26 1.30 0.39 -8.54
CA SER A 26 2.55 -0.24 -8.07
C SER A 26 2.35 -1.72 -7.77
N ILE A 27 1.24 -2.09 -7.13
CA ILE A 27 0.87 -3.49 -6.86
C ILE A 27 0.68 -4.25 -8.18
N LEU A 28 0.02 -3.64 -9.16
CA LEU A 28 -0.14 -4.23 -10.49
C LEU A 28 1.20 -4.48 -11.19
N THR A 29 2.16 -3.55 -11.05
CA THR A 29 3.53 -3.73 -11.54
C THR A 29 4.19 -4.94 -10.88
N GLY A 30 4.06 -5.08 -9.55
CA GLY A 30 4.52 -6.27 -8.82
C GLY A 30 3.89 -7.57 -9.32
N ALA A 31 2.57 -7.57 -9.60
CA ALA A 31 1.85 -8.70 -10.16
C ALA A 31 2.41 -9.12 -11.53
N ILE A 32 2.67 -8.15 -12.41
CA ILE A 32 3.24 -8.39 -13.74
C ILE A 32 4.62 -9.04 -13.62
N TYR A 33 5.49 -8.52 -12.77
CA TYR A 33 6.82 -9.09 -12.57
C TYR A 33 6.76 -10.49 -11.95
N ALA A 34 5.93 -10.70 -10.93
CA ALA A 34 5.77 -11.99 -10.27
C ALA A 34 5.16 -13.07 -11.18
N HIS A 35 4.36 -12.69 -12.20
CA HIS A 35 3.76 -13.64 -13.12
C HIS A 35 4.62 -13.89 -14.37
N PHE A 36 5.02 -12.81 -15.06
CA PHE A 36 5.64 -12.92 -16.39
C PHE A 36 7.17 -12.89 -16.36
N PHE A 37 7.78 -12.38 -15.29
CA PHE A 37 9.24 -12.18 -15.16
C PHE A 37 9.80 -12.85 -13.91
N GLN A 38 9.34 -14.08 -13.61
CA GLN A 38 9.65 -14.81 -12.37
C GLN A 38 11.15 -14.95 -12.10
N SER A 39 11.94 -15.35 -13.09
CA SER A 39 13.40 -15.49 -12.92
C SER A 39 14.06 -14.15 -12.58
N THR A 40 13.62 -13.06 -13.21
CA THR A 40 14.11 -11.71 -12.92
C THR A 40 13.68 -11.26 -11.53
N TYR A 41 12.42 -11.49 -11.15
CA TYR A 41 11.90 -11.20 -9.82
C TYR A 41 12.75 -11.89 -8.74
N LEU A 42 12.92 -13.21 -8.85
CA LEU A 42 13.69 -14.01 -7.88
C LEU A 42 15.16 -13.59 -7.81
N ARG A 43 15.79 -13.32 -8.95
CA ARG A 43 17.18 -12.86 -9.02
C ARG A 43 17.38 -11.50 -8.36
N LEU A 44 16.45 -10.57 -8.56
CA LEU A 44 16.50 -9.25 -7.93
C LEU A 44 16.17 -9.31 -6.44
N THR A 45 15.33 -10.28 -6.02
CA THR A 45 15.07 -10.49 -4.59
C THR A 45 16.29 -11.03 -3.87
N HIS A 46 16.93 -12.10 -4.40
CA HIS A 46 18.17 -12.63 -3.84
C HIS A 46 18.92 -13.48 -4.89
N ALA A 47 19.93 -12.88 -5.50
CA ALA A 47 20.66 -13.50 -6.63
C ALA A 47 21.29 -14.86 -6.29
N ALA A 48 21.85 -15.00 -5.08
CA ALA A 48 22.59 -16.21 -4.67
C ALA A 48 21.69 -17.44 -4.50
N SER A 49 20.40 -17.28 -4.18
CA SER A 49 19.42 -18.36 -4.07
C SER A 49 18.46 -18.45 -5.25
N SER A 50 18.63 -17.61 -6.25
CA SER A 50 17.79 -17.63 -7.45
C SER A 50 18.02 -18.90 -8.25
N PRO A 51 16.97 -19.57 -8.75
CA PRO A 51 17.09 -20.83 -9.52
C PRO A 51 17.71 -20.67 -10.92
N GLY A 52 18.15 -19.46 -11.29
CA GLY A 52 18.72 -19.20 -12.61
C GLY A 52 17.68 -19.08 -13.72
N VAL A 53 17.95 -19.65 -14.90
CA VAL A 53 17.11 -19.46 -16.09
C VAL A 53 15.80 -20.24 -16.01
N SER A 54 15.80 -21.43 -15.41
CA SER A 54 14.59 -22.25 -15.27
C SER A 54 14.08 -22.21 -13.84
N VAL A 55 12.86 -21.67 -13.68
CA VAL A 55 12.18 -21.64 -12.39
C VAL A 55 11.50 -23.00 -12.15
N PRO A 56 11.74 -23.66 -11.00
CA PRO A 56 11.06 -24.92 -10.66
C PRO A 56 9.53 -24.73 -10.67
N ILE A 57 8.79 -25.76 -11.09
CA ILE A 57 7.33 -25.67 -11.25
C ILE A 57 6.61 -25.28 -9.95
N SER A 58 7.06 -25.79 -8.80
CA SER A 58 6.50 -25.42 -7.49
C SER A 58 6.70 -23.94 -7.18
N THR A 59 7.89 -23.39 -7.45
CA THR A 59 8.18 -21.96 -7.30
C THR A 59 7.33 -21.14 -8.25
N SER A 60 7.21 -21.56 -9.52
CA SER A 60 6.37 -20.87 -10.52
C SER A 60 4.90 -20.82 -10.11
N ILE A 61 4.36 -21.90 -9.53
CA ILE A 61 2.99 -21.93 -9.01
C ILE A 61 2.84 -20.91 -7.87
N VAL A 62 3.75 -20.90 -6.90
CA VAL A 62 3.71 -19.97 -5.77
C VAL A 62 3.82 -18.50 -6.25
N MET A 63 4.73 -18.24 -7.19
CA MET A 63 4.87 -16.90 -7.79
C MET A 63 3.60 -16.45 -8.53
N SER A 64 2.94 -17.37 -9.24
CA SER A 64 1.68 -17.08 -9.92
C SER A 64 0.53 -16.83 -8.94
N GLN A 65 0.50 -17.55 -7.81
CA GLN A 65 -0.46 -17.29 -6.71
C GLN A 65 -0.21 -15.93 -6.06
N LEU A 66 1.06 -15.57 -5.83
CA LEU A 66 1.44 -14.24 -5.33
C LEU A 66 0.97 -13.14 -6.29
N ALA A 67 1.21 -13.31 -7.60
CA ALA A 67 0.75 -12.37 -8.62
C ALA A 67 -0.77 -12.21 -8.64
N ASN A 68 -1.51 -13.32 -8.48
CA ASN A 68 -2.96 -13.29 -8.38
C ASN A 68 -3.47 -12.57 -7.13
N LEU A 69 -2.80 -12.74 -5.97
CA LEU A 69 -3.09 -12.00 -4.76
C LEU A 69 -2.84 -10.49 -4.94
N TYR A 70 -1.74 -10.12 -5.58
CA TYR A 70 -1.46 -8.73 -5.92
C TYR A 70 -2.54 -8.12 -6.82
N LEU A 71 -2.94 -8.83 -7.88
CA LEU A 71 -4.01 -8.38 -8.76
C LEU A 71 -5.33 -8.18 -8.01
N GLY A 72 -5.70 -9.15 -7.17
CA GLY A 72 -6.89 -9.08 -6.32
C GLY A 72 -6.84 -7.90 -5.35
N LEU A 73 -5.68 -7.67 -4.71
CA LEU A 73 -5.50 -6.55 -3.77
C LEU A 73 -5.59 -5.20 -4.49
N ALA A 74 -4.92 -5.02 -5.62
CA ALA A 74 -5.00 -3.80 -6.42
C ALA A 74 -6.44 -3.49 -6.85
N PHE A 75 -7.18 -4.52 -7.28
CA PHE A 75 -8.60 -4.38 -7.64
C PHE A 75 -9.46 -3.99 -6.44
N LEU A 76 -9.31 -4.69 -5.31
CA LEU A 76 -10.08 -4.42 -4.08
C LEU A 76 -9.82 -3.00 -3.57
N GLU A 77 -8.56 -2.60 -3.47
CA GLU A 77 -8.19 -1.27 -3.00
C GLU A 77 -8.77 -0.18 -3.89
N ALA A 78 -8.49 -0.27 -5.21
CA ALA A 78 -8.97 0.72 -6.16
C ALA A 78 -10.51 0.80 -6.21
N SER A 79 -11.20 -0.34 -6.13
CA SER A 79 -12.66 -0.39 -6.23
C SER A 79 -13.34 0.06 -4.94
N LEU A 80 -12.89 -0.48 -3.79
CA LEU A 80 -13.50 -0.18 -2.49
C LEU A 80 -13.37 1.30 -2.13
N LEU A 81 -12.15 1.85 -2.25
CA LEU A 81 -11.89 3.23 -1.85
C LEU A 81 -12.53 4.27 -2.79
N ARG A 82 -12.86 3.88 -4.03
CA ARG A 82 -13.65 4.73 -4.94
C ARG A 82 -15.16 4.59 -4.72
N ALA A 83 -15.61 3.43 -4.26
CA ALA A 83 -17.04 3.14 -4.09
C ALA A 83 -17.65 3.82 -2.86
N THR A 84 -16.82 4.24 -1.88
CA THR A 84 -17.32 4.82 -0.63
C THR A 84 -16.62 6.11 -0.25
N ALA A 85 -17.38 7.04 0.36
CA ALA A 85 -16.85 8.20 1.06
C ALA A 85 -16.83 8.01 2.58
N ASP A 86 -17.23 6.84 3.07
CA ASP A 86 -17.24 6.53 4.50
C ASP A 86 -15.83 6.44 5.06
N LEU A 87 -15.49 7.39 5.93
CA LEU A 87 -14.16 7.48 6.54
C LEU A 87 -13.83 6.27 7.44
N GLN A 88 -14.85 5.66 8.06
CA GLN A 88 -14.64 4.46 8.87
C GLN A 88 -14.20 3.27 8.00
N VAL A 89 -14.84 3.09 6.85
CA VAL A 89 -14.44 2.05 5.88
C VAL A 89 -13.01 2.29 5.38
N TRP A 90 -12.69 3.53 5.02
CA TRP A 90 -11.32 3.91 4.62
C TRP A 90 -10.30 3.56 5.71
N LYS A 91 -10.54 4.01 6.95
CA LYS A 91 -9.62 3.78 8.07
C LYS A 91 -9.45 2.29 8.38
N THR A 92 -10.55 1.52 8.39
CA THR A 92 -10.49 0.09 8.67
C THR A 92 -9.69 -0.66 7.60
N PHE A 93 -9.94 -0.35 6.32
CA PHE A 93 -9.22 -0.97 5.22
C PHE A 93 -7.73 -0.61 5.23
N LEU A 94 -7.39 0.67 5.38
CA LEU A 94 -6.01 1.15 5.44
C LEU A 94 -5.26 0.65 6.68
N LEU A 95 -5.93 0.43 7.80
CA LEU A 95 -5.33 -0.23 8.97
C LEU A 95 -4.93 -1.68 8.64
N GLY A 96 -5.79 -2.42 7.93
CA GLY A 96 -5.47 -3.77 7.45
C GLY A 96 -4.24 -3.78 6.52
N LEU A 97 -4.16 -2.82 5.60
CA LEU A 97 -3.01 -2.66 4.72
C LEU A 97 -1.74 -2.23 5.49
N LEU A 98 -1.85 -1.40 6.53
CA LEU A 98 -0.71 -1.05 7.38
C LEU A 98 -0.14 -2.30 8.09
N VAL A 99 -1.00 -3.19 8.57
CA VAL A 99 -0.56 -4.48 9.13
C VAL A 99 0.16 -5.31 8.06
N ALA A 100 -0.34 -5.31 6.84
CA ALA A 100 0.31 -6.00 5.71
C ALA A 100 1.67 -5.38 5.36
N ASP A 101 1.81 -4.04 5.38
CA ASP A 101 3.10 -3.36 5.17
C ASP A 101 4.16 -3.80 6.19
N LEU A 102 3.77 -3.82 7.49
CA LEU A 102 4.69 -4.24 8.55
C LEU A 102 5.08 -5.71 8.38
N GLY A 103 4.11 -6.57 8.05
CA GLY A 103 4.38 -7.98 7.71
C GLY A 103 5.30 -8.11 6.52
N HIS A 104 5.07 -7.34 5.45
CA HIS A 104 5.91 -7.32 4.25
C HIS A 104 7.36 -6.93 4.58
N LEU A 105 7.56 -5.89 5.37
CA LEU A 105 8.91 -5.49 5.81
C LEU A 105 9.60 -6.59 6.62
N LEU A 106 8.86 -7.37 7.42
CA LEU A 106 9.45 -8.50 8.15
C LEU A 106 9.88 -9.65 7.23
N THR A 107 9.23 -9.84 6.09
CA THR A 107 9.57 -10.93 5.16
C THR A 107 10.94 -10.80 4.52
N VAL A 108 11.50 -9.60 4.45
CA VAL A 108 12.83 -9.34 3.86
C VAL A 108 13.97 -9.42 4.88
N LEU A 109 13.68 -9.64 6.17
CA LEU A 109 14.69 -9.79 7.23
C LEU A 109 15.78 -10.84 6.93
N PRO A 110 15.50 -11.99 6.28
CA PRO A 110 16.54 -12.95 5.90
C PRO A 110 17.62 -12.41 4.96
N LEU A 111 17.40 -11.27 4.29
CA LEU A 111 18.41 -10.57 3.48
C LEU A 111 19.45 -9.82 4.33
N GLY A 112 19.25 -9.78 5.67
CA GLY A 112 20.06 -9.03 6.62
C GLY A 112 19.48 -7.67 6.93
N THR A 113 19.89 -7.10 8.07
CA THR A 113 19.36 -5.81 8.52
C THR A 113 19.73 -4.62 7.65
N ASP A 114 20.81 -4.74 6.86
CA ASP A 114 21.27 -3.70 5.95
C ASP A 114 20.22 -3.34 4.89
N ILE A 115 19.33 -4.29 4.52
CA ILE A 115 18.27 -4.05 3.54
C ILE A 115 17.37 -2.86 3.91
N TYR A 116 17.23 -2.56 5.20
CA TYR A 116 16.33 -1.52 5.68
C TYR A 116 16.87 -0.09 5.59
N TRP A 117 18.20 0.08 5.44
CA TRP A 117 18.82 1.42 5.49
C TRP A 117 19.92 1.65 4.47
N ALA A 118 20.51 0.59 3.88
CA ALA A 118 21.63 0.72 2.94
C ALA A 118 21.13 1.09 1.52
N PHE A 119 20.49 2.26 1.38
CA PHE A 119 19.83 2.72 0.16
C PHE A 119 20.74 2.72 -1.10
N TRP A 120 22.05 2.85 -0.93
CA TRP A 120 23.04 2.80 -2.04
C TRP A 120 23.22 1.41 -2.64
N ARG A 121 22.67 0.36 -2.02
CA ARG A 121 22.73 -1.03 -2.48
C ARG A 121 21.41 -1.51 -3.09
N TRP A 122 20.34 -0.71 -2.97
CA TRP A 122 19.02 -1.13 -3.42
C TRP A 122 18.92 -1.23 -4.95
N ASN A 123 18.39 -2.33 -5.40
CA ASN A 123 18.01 -2.56 -6.78
C ASN A 123 16.52 -2.15 -7.01
N ALA A 124 15.99 -2.38 -8.22
CA ALA A 124 14.65 -1.97 -8.58
C ALA A 124 13.54 -2.64 -7.72
N ILE A 125 13.74 -3.91 -7.30
CA ILE A 125 12.80 -4.60 -6.42
C ILE A 125 12.91 -4.08 -4.99
N ASP A 126 14.12 -3.83 -4.50
CA ASP A 126 14.31 -3.26 -3.16
C ASP A 126 13.65 -1.89 -3.04
N LEU A 127 13.71 -1.05 -4.09
CA LEU A 127 13.03 0.25 -4.11
C LEU A 127 11.50 0.13 -3.95
N GLY A 128 10.90 -0.89 -4.56
CA GLY A 128 9.47 -1.19 -4.38
C GLY A 128 9.16 -1.78 -3.01
N ASN A 129 10.03 -2.65 -2.49
CA ASN A 129 9.77 -3.42 -1.28
C ASN A 129 10.12 -2.68 0.02
N ILE A 130 11.00 -1.69 0.01
CA ILE A 130 11.49 -1.02 1.22
C ILE A 130 11.06 0.45 1.26
N PRO A 131 11.67 1.38 0.52
CA PRO A 131 11.32 2.80 0.67
C PRO A 131 9.88 3.12 0.22
N PHE A 132 9.36 2.41 -0.79
CA PHE A 132 7.98 2.61 -1.21
C PHE A 132 7.01 2.11 -0.14
N VAL A 133 7.27 0.97 0.51
CA VAL A 133 6.45 0.46 1.62
C VAL A 133 6.55 1.40 2.84
N TYR A 134 7.73 1.97 3.15
CA TYR A 134 7.85 3.00 4.17
C TYR A 134 6.97 4.21 3.87
N PHE A 135 7.00 4.69 2.63
CA PHE A 135 6.15 5.80 2.19
C PHE A 135 4.66 5.49 2.37
N LEU A 136 4.22 4.29 1.98
CA LEU A 136 2.82 3.87 2.14
C LEU A 136 2.43 3.77 3.62
N ALA A 137 3.25 3.11 4.44
CA ALA A 137 2.99 2.95 5.88
C ALA A 137 2.90 4.32 6.58
N VAL A 138 3.82 5.24 6.32
CA VAL A 138 3.77 6.61 6.87
C VAL A 138 2.52 7.35 6.39
N THR A 139 2.17 7.25 5.12
CA THR A 139 0.97 7.89 4.56
C THR A 139 -0.31 7.34 5.20
N ARG A 140 -0.38 6.02 5.45
CA ARG A 140 -1.50 5.39 6.19
C ARG A 140 -1.57 5.89 7.63
N ILE A 141 -0.44 5.92 8.34
CA ILE A 141 -0.39 6.45 9.71
C ILE A 141 -0.89 7.89 9.75
N CYS A 142 -0.42 8.75 8.85
CA CYS A 142 -0.89 10.14 8.75
C CYS A 142 -2.41 10.22 8.54
N MET A 143 -2.95 9.41 7.64
CA MET A 143 -4.40 9.36 7.37
C MET A 143 -5.19 8.86 8.58
N LEU A 144 -4.72 7.80 9.27
CA LEU A 144 -5.36 7.25 10.47
C LEU A 144 -5.38 8.26 11.62
N LEU A 145 -4.31 9.05 11.78
CA LEU A 145 -4.21 10.14 12.74
C LEU A 145 -4.98 11.41 12.34
N GLY A 146 -5.56 11.46 11.15
CA GLY A 146 -6.36 12.60 10.69
C GLY A 146 -5.53 13.79 10.21
N VAL A 147 -4.26 13.59 9.83
CA VAL A 147 -3.42 14.64 9.28
C VAL A 147 -4.01 15.15 7.96
N GLY A 148 -4.11 16.47 7.77
CA GLY A 148 -4.62 17.09 6.56
C GLY A 148 -6.16 17.13 6.43
N PHE A 149 -6.90 16.58 7.38
CA PHE A 149 -8.34 16.77 7.43
C PHE A 149 -8.67 18.17 7.97
N GLN A 150 -9.61 18.85 7.33
CA GLN A 150 -10.07 20.16 7.81
C GLN A 150 -10.73 19.97 9.18
N LYS A 151 -10.24 20.69 10.19
CA LYS A 151 -10.96 20.84 11.46
C LYS A 151 -12.24 21.63 11.15
N GLU A 152 -13.40 21.08 11.51
CA GLU A 152 -14.64 21.85 11.47
C GLU A 152 -14.43 23.13 12.28
N GLY A 153 -14.43 24.27 11.59
CA GLY A 153 -14.40 25.57 12.24
C GLY A 153 -15.64 25.69 13.11
N VAL A 154 -15.46 25.86 14.40
CA VAL A 154 -16.51 26.33 15.31
C VAL A 154 -17.09 27.58 14.67
N ARG A 155 -18.28 27.47 14.07
CA ARG A 155 -19.07 28.66 13.67
C ARG A 155 -19.30 29.46 14.94
N SER A 156 -18.44 30.45 15.14
CA SER A 156 -18.66 31.51 16.11
C SER A 156 -20.02 32.12 15.79
N GLY A 157 -21.00 31.85 16.64
CA GLY A 157 -22.32 32.43 16.52
C GLY A 157 -22.17 33.94 16.51
N SER A 158 -22.44 34.56 15.36
CA SER A 158 -22.69 35.99 15.28
C SER A 158 -23.88 36.28 16.14
N LYS A 159 -23.65 36.85 17.33
CA LYS A 159 -24.68 37.54 18.10
C LYS A 159 -25.04 38.78 17.31
N THR A 160 -26.17 38.74 16.63
CA THR A 160 -26.90 39.96 16.23
C THR A 160 -27.55 40.55 17.47
N THR A 161 -27.04 41.66 17.90
CA THR A 161 -27.73 42.64 18.77
C THR A 161 -28.77 43.40 17.97
#